data_b08d7d5838929b7af60e55b180213430
#
_entry.id   b08d7d5838929b7af60e55b180213430
#
_cell.length_a   1.000
_cell.length_b   1.000
_cell.length_c   1.000
_cell.angle_alpha   90.00
_cell.angle_beta   90.00
_cell.angle_gamma   90.00
#
_symmetry.space_group_name_H-M   'P 1'
#
loop_
_entity.id
_entity.type
_entity.pdbx_description
1 polymer ?
#
loop_
_entity_poly.entity_id
_entity_poly.type
_entity_poly.pdbx_seq_one_letter_code
_entity_poly.pdbx_strand_id
1 'polypeptide(L)'
;MRQPLLTSTASFQALVDHAATAREWQMRDLFAEDPQRFERYSNEAAGLFLDYSKNRLDGRTLELLVALAKERGVEARRDAMFAGERINNTEDRAVLHTALRAPRGKALTVDGQDVNADVHAVLDRVKTFTDAVRSGDWLGHTGKPITDIVNIGIGGSDLGPKMVVLALRHYAHPRLRMHFVSNVDGHDMDAALSQVDPETTLFIVASKTFTTAETMMNAQTARAWFLQSASEEALARHFVAVSTNTEAIKQFGIDPANMFPFWDWVGGRYSVWSAIGLPVALAVGFGYFSDFLAGAHELDEHFRSAPLEENLPTLLALVGFWNRQFLDCPSVSIAPYHQDLNRFPAYLQQLDMESNGKRVTRDGEAVDTPTCPAIWGECGTNGQHAYFQLLHQGTDVTPMDFIAALRPAHEMDNHHTALLANCFAQSEAFIKGKTADEVRADLQAQGLAPEEVERLTPHKTFPGNRPSNTILMERLTPATLGALIALYEHKTFVQGVLWNVNSFDQWGVELGKVLAKKIEAELAGEPQPANHDSSTNGLIARAKAAV
;
A
#
# COMPACT_ATOMS: atom_id res chain seq x y z
N MET A 1 12.82 -25.03 -14.16
CA MET A 1 13.27 -25.90 -13.03
C MET A 1 12.62 -25.36 -11.76
N ARG A 2 12.16 -26.25 -10.87
CA ARG A 2 11.66 -25.84 -9.54
C ARG A 2 12.78 -25.19 -8.75
N GLN A 3 12.47 -24.13 -8.01
CA GLN A 3 13.44 -23.55 -7.09
C GLN A 3 13.52 -24.39 -5.80
N PRO A 4 14.71 -24.57 -5.20
CA PRO A 4 14.85 -25.22 -3.91
C PRO A 4 14.07 -24.44 -2.83
N LEU A 5 13.63 -25.13 -1.77
CA LEU A 5 13.07 -24.48 -0.59
C LEU A 5 14.09 -23.51 0.01
N LEU A 6 13.60 -22.45 0.63
CA LEU A 6 14.44 -21.34 1.07
C LEU A 6 15.53 -21.79 2.06
N THR A 7 15.13 -22.60 3.06
CA THR A 7 16.09 -23.10 4.08
C THR A 7 17.17 -24.02 3.54
N SER A 8 16.98 -24.59 2.35
CA SER A 8 17.98 -25.49 1.73
C SER A 8 19.03 -24.74 0.91
N THR A 9 18.92 -23.43 0.73
CA THR A 9 19.88 -22.63 -0.02
C THR A 9 21.13 -22.34 0.81
N ALA A 10 22.31 -22.31 0.14
CA ALA A 10 23.59 -22.11 0.83
C ALA A 10 23.66 -20.72 1.49
N SER A 11 23.18 -19.68 0.79
CA SER A 11 23.16 -18.32 1.32
C SER A 11 22.24 -18.17 2.53
N PHE A 12 21.09 -18.88 2.56
CA PHE A 12 20.21 -18.87 3.73
C PHE A 12 20.86 -19.51 4.95
N GLN A 13 21.54 -20.64 4.79
CA GLN A 13 22.26 -21.30 5.88
C GLN A 13 23.39 -20.41 6.42
N ALA A 14 24.13 -19.74 5.54
CA ALA A 14 25.15 -18.78 5.97
C ALA A 14 24.56 -17.59 6.76
N LEU A 15 23.35 -17.15 6.41
CA LEU A 15 22.62 -16.14 7.17
C LEU A 15 22.13 -16.66 8.53
N VAL A 16 21.71 -17.93 8.64
CA VAL A 16 21.36 -18.57 9.92
C VAL A 16 22.55 -18.57 10.87
N ASP A 17 23.74 -18.98 10.37
CA ASP A 17 24.96 -18.99 11.16
C ASP A 17 25.37 -17.58 11.60
N HIS A 18 25.28 -16.60 10.69
CA HIS A 18 25.59 -15.19 10.98
C HIS A 18 24.60 -14.57 11.98
N ALA A 19 23.32 -14.91 11.88
CA ALA A 19 22.25 -14.41 12.76
C ALA A 19 22.47 -14.82 14.23
N ALA A 20 23.11 -15.95 14.49
CA ALA A 20 23.44 -16.37 15.85
C ALA A 20 24.28 -15.32 16.60
N THR A 21 25.19 -14.65 15.90
CA THR A 21 25.99 -13.54 16.47
C THR A 21 25.21 -12.21 16.42
N ALA A 22 24.53 -11.92 15.32
CA ALA A 22 23.83 -10.65 15.12
C ALA A 22 22.67 -10.44 16.10
N ARG A 23 22.06 -11.51 16.63
CA ARG A 23 21.01 -11.44 17.66
C ARG A 23 21.50 -10.81 18.96
N GLU A 24 22.78 -10.95 19.27
CA GLU A 24 23.40 -10.39 20.49
C GLU A 24 23.83 -8.93 20.34
N TRP A 25 23.87 -8.40 19.11
CA TRP A 25 24.33 -7.04 18.87
C TRP A 25 23.41 -5.99 19.46
N GLN A 26 24.02 -4.96 20.02
CA GLN A 26 23.33 -3.76 20.45
C GLN A 26 23.58 -2.64 19.42
N MET A 27 22.51 -2.07 18.86
CA MET A 27 22.68 -1.00 17.87
C MET A 27 23.43 0.22 18.44
N ARG A 28 23.31 0.48 19.74
CA ARG A 28 24.05 1.51 20.48
C ARG A 28 25.58 1.32 20.27
N ASP A 29 26.05 0.07 20.37
CA ASP A 29 27.47 -0.26 20.22
C ASP A 29 27.89 -0.18 18.75
N LEU A 30 27.06 -0.68 17.82
CA LEU A 30 27.32 -0.56 16.39
C LEU A 30 27.50 0.89 15.91
N PHE A 31 26.78 1.84 16.49
CA PHE A 31 26.97 3.27 16.19
C PHE A 31 28.19 3.87 16.89
N ALA A 32 28.56 3.35 18.06
CA ALA A 32 29.77 3.79 18.75
C ALA A 32 31.04 3.31 18.05
N GLU A 33 31.03 2.09 17.50
CA GLU A 33 32.14 1.48 16.76
C GLU A 33 32.30 2.03 15.35
N ASP A 34 31.21 2.44 14.69
CA ASP A 34 31.20 2.97 13.32
C ASP A 34 30.56 4.36 13.25
N PRO A 35 31.31 5.45 13.42
CA PRO A 35 30.80 6.80 13.27
C PRO A 35 30.29 7.16 11.87
N GLN A 36 30.68 6.40 10.84
CA GLN A 36 30.24 6.59 9.46
C GLN A 36 29.08 5.65 9.09
N ARG A 37 28.43 5.05 10.10
CA ARG A 37 27.36 4.08 9.88
C ARG A 37 26.18 4.67 9.10
N PHE A 38 25.83 5.93 9.35
CA PHE A 38 24.79 6.62 8.60
C PHE A 38 25.09 6.70 7.11
N GLU A 39 26.27 7.15 6.73
CA GLU A 39 26.69 7.28 5.33
C GLU A 39 26.80 5.92 4.64
N ARG A 40 27.20 4.88 5.38
CA ARG A 40 27.38 3.53 4.86
C ARG A 40 26.07 2.80 4.60
N TYR A 41 25.06 3.08 5.40
CA TYR A 41 23.75 2.40 5.36
C TYR A 41 22.62 3.39 5.03
N SER A 42 22.90 4.30 4.12
CA SER A 42 21.91 5.17 3.49
C SER A 42 22.13 5.24 1.99
N ASN A 43 21.05 5.49 1.26
CA ASN A 43 21.10 5.60 -0.20
C ASN A 43 19.97 6.51 -0.69
N GLU A 44 20.10 7.09 -1.89
CA GLU A 44 19.07 7.94 -2.47
C GLU A 44 18.81 7.65 -3.95
N ALA A 45 17.56 7.72 -4.37
CA ALA A 45 17.14 7.65 -5.77
C ALA A 45 15.71 8.20 -5.93
N ALA A 46 15.39 8.71 -7.11
CA ALA A 46 14.07 9.17 -7.51
C ALA A 46 13.44 10.14 -6.47
N GLY A 47 14.23 11.02 -5.89
CA GLY A 47 13.80 11.98 -4.89
C GLY A 47 13.47 11.40 -3.50
N LEU A 48 13.86 10.15 -3.23
CA LEU A 48 13.75 9.49 -1.95
C LEU A 48 15.14 9.20 -1.38
N PHE A 49 15.30 9.49 -0.09
CA PHE A 49 16.46 9.11 0.71
C PHE A 49 16.04 8.02 1.70
N LEU A 50 16.77 6.90 1.73
CA LEU A 50 16.55 5.78 2.64
C LEU A 50 17.73 5.66 3.61
N ASP A 51 17.48 5.85 4.92
CA ASP A 51 18.38 5.48 6.00
C ASP A 51 17.93 4.15 6.62
N TYR A 52 18.73 3.11 6.49
CA TYR A 52 18.52 1.80 7.12
C TYR A 52 19.63 1.46 8.13
N SER A 53 20.40 2.47 8.54
CA SER A 53 21.50 2.31 9.49
C SER A 53 21.05 1.82 10.88
N LYS A 54 19.78 2.11 11.25
CA LYS A 54 19.18 1.75 12.53
C LYS A 54 18.59 0.33 12.52
N ASN A 55 19.33 -0.62 11.98
CA ASN A 55 19.02 -2.05 11.98
C ASN A 55 20.21 -2.84 12.56
N ARG A 56 19.92 -4.04 13.10
CA ARG A 56 20.96 -4.96 13.60
C ARG A 56 21.63 -5.68 12.43
N LEU A 57 22.48 -4.99 11.70
CA LEU A 57 23.21 -5.50 10.54
C LEU A 57 24.58 -4.84 10.44
N ASP A 58 25.48 -5.51 9.74
CA ASP A 58 26.81 -5.03 9.34
C ASP A 58 27.06 -5.26 7.85
N GLY A 59 28.28 -4.98 7.37
CA GLY A 59 28.64 -5.22 5.97
C GLY A 59 28.52 -6.69 5.57
N ARG A 60 28.84 -7.60 6.49
CA ARG A 60 28.72 -9.04 6.22
C ARG A 60 27.27 -9.48 6.09
N THR A 61 26.38 -8.93 6.89
CA THR A 61 24.93 -9.17 6.76
C THR A 61 24.43 -8.79 5.37
N LEU A 62 24.81 -7.62 4.87
CA LEU A 62 24.40 -7.16 3.53
C LEU A 62 24.99 -8.03 2.42
N GLU A 63 26.27 -8.39 2.50
CA GLU A 63 26.90 -9.30 1.54
C GLU A 63 26.13 -10.63 1.43
N LEU A 64 25.77 -11.22 2.57
CA LEU A 64 25.03 -12.49 2.61
C LEU A 64 23.58 -12.33 2.09
N LEU A 65 22.90 -11.24 2.41
CA LEU A 65 21.57 -10.94 1.91
C LEU A 65 21.58 -10.72 0.38
N VAL A 66 22.57 -10.02 -0.14
CA VAL A 66 22.74 -9.84 -1.58
C VAL A 66 23.08 -11.18 -2.26
N ALA A 67 23.92 -12.00 -1.64
CA ALA A 67 24.22 -13.35 -2.14
C ALA A 67 22.92 -14.20 -2.21
N LEU A 68 22.07 -14.12 -1.19
CA LEU A 68 20.76 -14.78 -1.20
C LEU A 68 19.86 -14.23 -2.33
N ALA A 69 19.81 -12.92 -2.53
CA ALA A 69 19.01 -12.33 -3.61
C ALA A 69 19.47 -12.82 -5.00
N LYS A 70 20.79 -12.93 -5.22
CA LYS A 70 21.39 -13.50 -6.43
C LYS A 70 21.05 -14.99 -6.58
N GLU A 71 21.19 -15.78 -5.51
CA GLU A 71 20.85 -17.21 -5.51
C GLU A 71 19.36 -17.45 -5.76
N ARG A 72 18.47 -16.58 -5.27
CA ARG A 72 17.02 -16.62 -5.52
C ARG A 72 16.62 -16.05 -6.88
N GLY A 73 17.55 -15.47 -7.64
CA GLY A 73 17.34 -14.97 -8.99
C GLY A 73 16.49 -13.70 -9.05
N VAL A 74 16.66 -12.78 -8.11
CA VAL A 74 15.92 -11.50 -8.06
C VAL A 74 16.07 -10.73 -9.37
N GLU A 75 17.28 -10.60 -9.91
CA GLU A 75 17.54 -9.87 -11.15
C GLU A 75 16.83 -10.52 -12.34
N ALA A 76 16.94 -11.83 -12.51
CA ALA A 76 16.28 -12.54 -13.60
C ALA A 76 14.73 -12.42 -13.52
N ARG A 77 14.16 -12.46 -12.31
CA ARG A 77 12.71 -12.27 -12.12
C ARG A 77 12.28 -10.83 -12.37
N ARG A 78 13.09 -9.86 -11.97
CA ARG A 78 12.89 -8.44 -12.29
C ARG A 78 12.87 -8.25 -13.80
N ASP A 79 13.87 -8.74 -14.49
CA ASP A 79 14.00 -8.60 -15.94
C ASP A 79 12.84 -9.27 -16.68
N ALA A 80 12.39 -10.46 -16.23
CA ALA A 80 11.21 -11.15 -16.73
C ALA A 80 9.92 -10.31 -16.55
N MET A 81 9.75 -9.64 -15.39
CA MET A 81 8.62 -8.73 -15.16
C MET A 81 8.62 -7.58 -16.16
N PHE A 82 9.76 -6.89 -16.31
CA PHE A 82 9.86 -5.76 -17.24
C PHE A 82 9.77 -6.18 -18.72
N ALA A 83 10.12 -7.42 -19.05
CA ALA A 83 9.97 -7.99 -20.38
C ALA A 83 8.52 -8.41 -20.71
N GLY A 84 7.62 -8.39 -19.72
CA GLY A 84 6.23 -8.82 -19.90
C GLY A 84 6.04 -10.34 -19.94
N GLU A 85 6.96 -11.09 -19.35
CA GLU A 85 6.78 -12.53 -19.20
C GLU A 85 5.63 -12.84 -18.24
N ARG A 86 4.99 -13.99 -18.41
CA ARG A 86 3.85 -14.42 -17.57
C ARG A 86 4.30 -14.90 -16.20
N ILE A 87 4.83 -13.97 -15.39
CA ILE A 87 5.36 -14.27 -14.07
C ILE A 87 4.30 -14.55 -13.01
N ASN A 88 3.04 -14.16 -13.23
CA ASN A 88 1.90 -14.62 -12.44
C ASN A 88 1.46 -16.00 -12.97
N ASN A 89 2.14 -17.04 -12.53
CA ASN A 89 2.04 -18.38 -13.08
C ASN A 89 0.76 -19.13 -12.67
N THR A 90 0.03 -18.71 -11.64
CA THR A 90 -1.21 -19.34 -11.20
C THR A 90 -2.42 -18.88 -12.00
N GLU A 91 -2.35 -17.70 -12.61
CA GLU A 91 -3.37 -17.13 -13.49
C GLU A 91 -2.91 -17.04 -14.95
N ASP A 92 -1.67 -17.47 -15.26
CA ASP A 92 -1.02 -17.41 -16.58
C ASP A 92 -1.05 -16.00 -17.20
N ARG A 93 -0.62 -14.98 -16.42
CA ARG A 93 -0.65 -13.56 -16.80
C ARG A 93 0.71 -12.90 -16.69
N ALA A 94 0.96 -11.94 -17.58
CA ALA A 94 2.01 -10.96 -17.40
C ALA A 94 1.70 -10.06 -16.18
N VAL A 95 2.70 -9.34 -15.68
CA VAL A 95 2.59 -8.36 -14.60
C VAL A 95 3.22 -7.07 -15.08
N LEU A 96 2.40 -6.10 -15.50
CA LEU A 96 2.85 -4.94 -16.25
C LEU A 96 2.41 -3.60 -15.64
N HIS A 97 2.26 -3.53 -14.31
CA HIS A 97 1.97 -2.27 -13.65
C HIS A 97 3.04 -1.19 -13.93
N THR A 98 4.29 -1.58 -14.18
CA THR A 98 5.37 -0.67 -14.59
C THR A 98 5.15 -0.08 -15.98
N ALA A 99 4.49 -0.81 -16.89
CA ALA A 99 4.18 -0.29 -18.22
C ALA A 99 3.11 0.81 -18.20
N LEU A 100 2.24 0.86 -17.17
CA LEU A 100 1.22 1.89 -17.00
C LEU A 100 1.81 3.29 -16.81
N ARG A 101 3.05 3.38 -16.35
CA ARG A 101 3.77 4.62 -16.02
C ARG A 101 5.02 4.85 -16.88
N ALA A 102 5.27 3.94 -17.83
CA ALA A 102 6.35 4.10 -18.79
C ALA A 102 6.09 5.26 -19.76
N PRO A 103 7.11 6.05 -20.15
CA PRO A 103 6.94 7.16 -21.06
C PRO A 103 6.49 6.70 -22.45
N ARG A 104 5.80 7.59 -23.15
CA ARG A 104 5.32 7.33 -24.51
C ARG A 104 6.48 6.94 -25.44
N GLY A 105 6.25 5.91 -26.25
CA GLY A 105 7.23 5.41 -27.22
C GLY A 105 8.23 4.40 -26.66
N LYS A 106 8.11 4.00 -25.39
CA LYS A 106 8.89 2.90 -24.83
C LYS A 106 8.28 1.57 -25.31
N ALA A 107 8.91 0.94 -26.32
CA ALA A 107 8.39 -0.27 -26.95
C ALA A 107 8.28 -1.42 -25.96
N LEU A 108 7.08 -2.00 -25.84
CA LEU A 108 6.81 -3.25 -25.12
C LEU A 108 5.68 -3.98 -25.82
N THR A 109 6.00 -5.14 -26.38
CA THR A 109 5.02 -5.99 -27.08
C THR A 109 4.77 -7.25 -26.26
N VAL A 110 3.52 -7.53 -25.93
CA VAL A 110 3.09 -8.74 -25.23
C VAL A 110 1.93 -9.35 -26.01
N ASP A 111 2.00 -10.64 -26.31
CA ASP A 111 1.00 -11.37 -27.10
C ASP A 111 0.67 -10.69 -28.46
N GLY A 112 1.65 -10.01 -29.06
CA GLY A 112 1.50 -9.30 -30.34
C GLY A 112 0.85 -7.93 -30.25
N GLN A 113 0.53 -7.43 -29.05
CA GLN A 113 -0.03 -6.09 -28.82
C GLN A 113 1.05 -5.10 -28.34
N ASP A 114 1.00 -3.87 -28.82
CA ASP A 114 1.83 -2.77 -28.33
C ASP A 114 1.22 -2.21 -27.03
N VAL A 115 1.70 -2.72 -25.91
CA VAL A 115 1.22 -2.34 -24.57
C VAL A 115 1.37 -0.84 -24.30
N ASN A 116 2.46 -0.22 -24.75
CA ASN A 116 2.70 1.21 -24.52
C ASN A 116 1.71 2.08 -25.30
N ALA A 117 1.43 1.74 -26.57
CA ALA A 117 0.45 2.45 -27.37
C ALA A 117 -0.96 2.36 -26.76
N ASP A 118 -1.36 1.17 -26.31
CA ASP A 118 -2.68 0.93 -25.69
C ASP A 118 -2.84 1.72 -24.39
N VAL A 119 -1.82 1.71 -23.51
CA VAL A 119 -1.81 2.46 -22.25
C VAL A 119 -1.97 3.96 -22.52
N HIS A 120 -1.19 4.49 -23.43
CA HIS A 120 -1.24 5.93 -23.74
C HIS A 120 -2.54 6.34 -24.44
N ALA A 121 -3.19 5.46 -25.20
CA ALA A 121 -4.53 5.73 -25.74
C ALA A 121 -5.58 5.89 -24.62
N VAL A 122 -5.49 5.07 -23.57
CA VAL A 122 -6.37 5.21 -22.40
C VAL A 122 -6.04 6.48 -21.61
N LEU A 123 -4.75 6.78 -21.40
CA LEU A 123 -4.31 8.01 -20.71
C LEU A 123 -4.76 9.27 -21.43
N ASP A 124 -4.74 9.29 -22.77
CA ASP A 124 -5.25 10.41 -23.57
C ASP A 124 -6.77 10.63 -23.37
N ARG A 125 -7.54 9.53 -23.24
CA ARG A 125 -8.98 9.61 -22.90
C ARG A 125 -9.20 10.10 -21.48
N VAL A 126 -8.43 9.60 -20.51
CA VAL A 126 -8.45 10.07 -19.12
C VAL A 126 -8.14 11.59 -19.09
N LYS A 127 -7.12 12.03 -19.83
CA LYS A 127 -6.77 13.45 -19.94
C LYS A 127 -7.93 14.28 -20.48
N THR A 128 -8.48 13.89 -21.62
CA THR A 128 -9.58 14.63 -22.28
C THR A 128 -10.79 14.76 -21.36
N PHE A 129 -11.18 13.69 -20.71
CA PHE A 129 -12.30 13.68 -19.76
C PHE A 129 -12.00 14.52 -18.51
N THR A 130 -10.80 14.37 -17.95
CA THR A 130 -10.36 15.15 -16.79
C THR A 130 -10.39 16.65 -17.09
N ASP A 131 -9.85 17.06 -18.23
CA ASP A 131 -9.81 18.46 -18.62
C ASP A 131 -11.23 19.02 -18.78
N ALA A 132 -12.15 18.29 -19.42
CA ALA A 132 -13.55 18.71 -19.61
C ALA A 132 -14.31 18.85 -18.28
N VAL A 133 -14.12 17.93 -17.32
CA VAL A 133 -14.76 18.02 -15.99
C VAL A 133 -14.18 19.19 -15.20
N ARG A 134 -12.87 19.37 -15.22
CA ARG A 134 -12.17 20.42 -14.45
C ARG A 134 -12.37 21.81 -15.00
N SER A 135 -12.48 21.99 -16.32
CA SER A 135 -12.85 23.29 -16.96
C SER A 135 -14.30 23.66 -16.65
N GLY A 136 -15.17 22.68 -16.46
CA GLY A 136 -16.62 22.87 -16.36
C GLY A 136 -17.35 22.73 -17.70
N ASP A 137 -16.67 22.21 -18.75
CA ASP A 137 -17.28 21.90 -20.05
C ASP A 137 -18.11 20.61 -19.99
N TRP A 138 -17.76 19.68 -19.09
CA TRP A 138 -18.61 18.54 -18.77
C TRP A 138 -19.69 18.97 -17.79
N LEU A 139 -20.94 19.02 -18.27
CA LEU A 139 -22.08 19.49 -17.52
C LEU A 139 -22.98 18.33 -17.10
N GLY A 140 -23.58 18.44 -15.91
CA GLY A 140 -24.68 17.60 -15.48
C GLY A 140 -25.93 17.79 -16.37
N HIS A 141 -26.95 16.98 -16.15
CA HIS A 141 -28.16 16.98 -16.97
C HIS A 141 -28.94 18.31 -16.94
N THR A 142 -28.79 19.11 -15.89
CA THR A 142 -29.41 20.45 -15.76
C THR A 142 -28.56 21.59 -16.34
N GLY A 143 -27.38 21.27 -16.92
CA GLY A 143 -26.43 22.25 -17.44
C GLY A 143 -25.53 22.89 -16.38
N LYS A 144 -25.51 22.38 -15.15
CA LYS A 144 -24.59 22.81 -14.09
C LYS A 144 -23.26 22.06 -14.19
N PRO A 145 -22.11 22.68 -13.88
CA PRO A 145 -20.83 22.00 -13.82
C PRO A 145 -20.78 21.00 -12.64
N ILE A 146 -20.04 19.92 -12.80
CA ILE A 146 -19.81 18.93 -11.73
C ILE A 146 -19.03 19.56 -10.58
N THR A 147 -19.48 19.28 -9.36
CA THR A 147 -18.84 19.71 -8.11
C THR A 147 -18.43 18.55 -7.22
N ASP A 148 -19.11 17.42 -7.34
CA ASP A 148 -18.89 16.25 -6.52
C ASP A 148 -18.59 15.02 -7.38
N ILE A 149 -17.60 14.24 -6.96
CA ILE A 149 -17.20 13.00 -7.63
C ILE A 149 -17.24 11.88 -6.59
N VAL A 150 -18.08 10.88 -6.82
CA VAL A 150 -18.24 9.71 -5.96
C VAL A 150 -17.59 8.51 -6.65
N ASN A 151 -16.46 8.05 -6.13
CA ASN A 151 -15.82 6.82 -6.59
C ASN A 151 -16.40 5.61 -5.85
N ILE A 152 -17.04 4.72 -6.57
CA ILE A 152 -17.63 3.48 -6.06
C ILE A 152 -16.73 2.31 -6.49
N GLY A 153 -15.99 1.73 -5.54
CA GLY A 153 -15.06 0.64 -5.82
C GLY A 153 -14.50 0.08 -4.52
N ILE A 154 -14.00 -1.14 -4.51
CA ILE A 154 -13.49 -1.82 -3.32
C ILE A 154 -12.07 -2.36 -3.55
N GLY A 155 -11.30 -2.55 -2.49
CA GLY A 155 -9.92 -3.05 -2.57
C GLY A 155 -9.02 -2.13 -3.37
N GLY A 156 -8.39 -2.63 -4.44
CA GLY A 156 -7.51 -1.84 -5.30
C GLY A 156 -8.19 -0.68 -6.02
N SER A 157 -9.51 -0.75 -6.22
CA SER A 157 -10.31 0.34 -6.83
C SER A 157 -10.69 1.46 -5.83
N ASP A 158 -10.38 1.30 -4.54
CA ASP A 158 -10.59 2.30 -3.47
C ASP A 158 -9.27 2.73 -2.84
N LEU A 159 -8.50 1.77 -2.27
CA LEU A 159 -7.37 2.05 -1.39
C LEU A 159 -6.30 2.93 -2.04
N GLY A 160 -5.88 2.59 -3.26
CA GLY A 160 -4.90 3.38 -4.01
C GLY A 160 -5.41 4.77 -4.35
N PRO A 161 -6.51 4.91 -5.08
CA PRO A 161 -7.08 6.21 -5.43
C PRO A 161 -7.38 7.11 -4.22
N LYS A 162 -8.02 6.59 -3.18
CA LYS A 162 -8.34 7.33 -1.95
C LYS A 162 -7.08 7.82 -1.24
N MET A 163 -6.08 6.95 -1.09
CA MET A 163 -4.81 7.31 -0.47
C MET A 163 -4.10 8.42 -1.25
N VAL A 164 -4.00 8.31 -2.58
CA VAL A 164 -3.32 9.31 -3.43
C VAL A 164 -4.06 10.65 -3.44
N VAL A 165 -5.40 10.64 -3.53
CA VAL A 165 -6.21 11.88 -3.47
C VAL A 165 -5.99 12.61 -2.15
N LEU A 166 -5.98 11.89 -1.01
CA LEU A 166 -5.73 12.48 0.30
C LEU A 166 -4.29 12.99 0.43
N ALA A 167 -3.31 12.21 -0.05
CA ALA A 167 -1.90 12.61 -0.01
C ALA A 167 -1.61 13.86 -0.83
N LEU A 168 -2.32 14.06 -1.94
CA LEU A 168 -2.14 15.18 -2.86
C LEU A 168 -3.21 16.29 -2.71
N ARG A 169 -3.87 16.40 -1.57
CA ARG A 169 -4.95 17.38 -1.35
C ARG A 169 -4.54 18.84 -1.63
N HIS A 170 -3.26 19.18 -1.46
CA HIS A 170 -2.75 20.53 -1.77
C HIS A 170 -2.74 20.86 -3.26
N TYR A 171 -2.84 19.85 -4.11
CA TYR A 171 -2.96 19.96 -5.58
C TYR A 171 -4.41 19.84 -6.06
N ALA A 172 -5.37 19.62 -5.13
CA ALA A 172 -6.75 19.37 -5.49
C ALA A 172 -7.44 20.59 -6.10
N HIS A 173 -8.37 20.34 -7.01
CA HIS A 173 -9.17 21.38 -7.65
C HIS A 173 -10.15 21.98 -6.64
N PRO A 174 -10.25 23.33 -6.48
CA PRO A 174 -11.05 23.95 -5.43
C PRO A 174 -12.57 23.72 -5.56
N ARG A 175 -13.08 23.43 -6.77
CA ARG A 175 -14.50 23.15 -7.00
C ARG A 175 -14.87 21.69 -6.77
N LEU A 176 -13.95 20.75 -7.01
CA LEU A 176 -14.25 19.32 -7.03
C LEU A 176 -14.01 18.69 -5.66
N ARG A 177 -15.07 18.11 -5.08
CA ARG A 177 -15.01 17.33 -3.84
C ARG A 177 -15.03 15.85 -4.19
N MET A 178 -14.12 15.10 -3.57
CA MET A 178 -13.96 13.67 -3.83
C MET A 178 -14.57 12.86 -2.67
N HIS A 179 -15.46 11.94 -3.02
CA HIS A 179 -16.08 10.99 -2.09
C HIS A 179 -15.70 9.56 -2.52
N PHE A 180 -15.49 8.67 -1.56
CA PHE A 180 -15.10 7.29 -1.81
C PHE A 180 -16.05 6.35 -1.06
N VAL A 181 -16.72 5.48 -1.79
CA VAL A 181 -17.66 4.49 -1.27
C VAL A 181 -17.14 3.09 -1.63
N SER A 182 -16.82 2.31 -0.62
CA SER A 182 -16.21 0.99 -0.81
C SER A 182 -16.94 -0.12 -0.05
N ASN A 183 -17.48 0.17 1.13
CA ASN A 183 -18.11 -0.82 1.97
C ASN A 183 -19.54 -1.14 1.49
N VAL A 184 -19.95 -2.40 1.63
CA VAL A 184 -21.34 -2.82 1.42
C VAL A 184 -22.27 -2.35 2.54
N ASP A 185 -21.71 -1.94 3.69
CA ASP A 185 -22.48 -1.27 4.75
C ASP A 185 -23.12 0.01 4.21
N GLY A 186 -24.44 0.06 4.25
CA GLY A 186 -25.22 1.19 3.74
C GLY A 186 -24.85 2.55 4.34
N HIS A 187 -24.26 2.58 5.54
CA HIS A 187 -23.77 3.82 6.16
C HIS A 187 -22.69 4.52 5.32
N ASP A 188 -21.86 3.78 4.57
CA ASP A 188 -20.82 4.36 3.71
C ASP A 188 -21.46 5.12 2.53
N MET A 189 -22.48 4.52 1.88
CA MET A 189 -23.23 5.16 0.79
C MET A 189 -24.09 6.31 1.30
N ASP A 190 -24.81 6.12 2.40
CA ASP A 190 -25.68 7.16 3.01
C ASP A 190 -24.87 8.41 3.37
N ALA A 191 -23.70 8.22 3.99
CA ALA A 191 -22.79 9.32 4.32
C ALA A 191 -22.33 10.10 3.08
N ALA A 192 -22.10 9.44 1.96
CA ALA A 192 -21.74 10.10 0.71
C ALA A 192 -22.92 10.82 0.07
N LEU A 193 -24.07 10.14 -0.08
CA LEU A 193 -25.25 10.69 -0.74
C LEU A 193 -25.87 11.88 0.01
N SER A 194 -25.74 11.93 1.34
CA SER A 194 -26.20 13.06 2.16
C SER A 194 -25.43 14.37 1.92
N GLN A 195 -24.27 14.31 1.28
CA GLN A 195 -23.39 15.46 1.07
C GLN A 195 -23.37 15.97 -0.37
N VAL A 196 -24.06 15.31 -1.29
CA VAL A 196 -23.98 15.58 -2.72
C VAL A 196 -25.33 15.93 -3.34
N ASP A 197 -25.32 16.68 -4.45
CA ASP A 197 -26.48 17.08 -5.21
C ASP A 197 -26.53 16.27 -6.53
N PRO A 198 -27.65 15.58 -6.86
CA PRO A 198 -27.76 14.80 -8.10
C PRO A 198 -27.52 15.62 -9.36
N GLU A 199 -27.77 16.92 -9.37
CA GLU A 199 -27.56 17.77 -10.55
C GLU A 199 -26.05 18.00 -10.85
N THR A 200 -25.19 17.87 -9.86
CA THR A 200 -23.75 18.23 -9.95
C THR A 200 -22.80 17.09 -9.55
N THR A 201 -23.32 15.87 -9.36
CA THR A 201 -22.54 14.72 -8.94
C THR A 201 -22.17 13.83 -10.12
N LEU A 202 -20.91 13.41 -10.19
CA LEU A 202 -20.39 12.40 -11.10
C LEU A 202 -20.04 11.13 -10.32
N PHE A 203 -20.59 9.99 -10.71
CA PHE A 203 -20.30 8.68 -10.15
C PHE A 203 -19.31 7.94 -11.04
N ILE A 204 -18.24 7.41 -10.45
CA ILE A 204 -17.25 6.52 -11.08
C ILE A 204 -17.49 5.13 -10.54
N VAL A 205 -17.96 4.19 -11.37
CA VAL A 205 -18.15 2.78 -11.00
C VAL A 205 -16.90 2.02 -11.41
N ALA A 206 -16.04 1.71 -10.43
CA ALA A 206 -14.73 1.09 -10.65
C ALA A 206 -14.75 -0.41 -10.28
N SER A 207 -14.94 -1.27 -11.28
CA SER A 207 -14.93 -2.73 -11.13
C SER A 207 -14.42 -3.39 -12.41
N LYS A 208 -13.34 -4.18 -12.31
CA LYS A 208 -12.69 -4.81 -13.47
C LYS A 208 -13.68 -5.63 -14.30
N THR A 209 -14.44 -6.50 -13.65
CA THR A 209 -15.42 -7.40 -14.30
C THR A 209 -16.83 -6.82 -14.32
N PHE A 210 -17.07 -5.72 -13.62
CA PHE A 210 -18.40 -5.16 -13.39
C PHE A 210 -19.39 -6.13 -12.73
N THR A 211 -18.85 -7.02 -11.86
CA THR A 211 -19.60 -8.09 -11.18
C THR A 211 -19.28 -8.18 -9.68
N THR A 212 -18.40 -7.32 -9.16
CA THR A 212 -18.06 -7.30 -7.73
C THR A 212 -19.30 -6.91 -6.93
N ALA A 213 -19.77 -7.80 -6.06
CA ALA A 213 -21.08 -7.67 -5.40
C ALA A 213 -21.24 -6.35 -4.64
N GLU A 214 -20.27 -5.99 -3.82
CA GLU A 214 -20.26 -4.74 -3.03
C GLU A 214 -20.31 -3.52 -3.92
N THR A 215 -19.48 -3.48 -4.97
CA THR A 215 -19.45 -2.36 -5.93
C THR A 215 -20.77 -2.24 -6.68
N MET A 216 -21.34 -3.35 -7.13
CA MET A 216 -22.59 -3.32 -7.89
C MET A 216 -23.80 -2.95 -7.02
N MET A 217 -23.84 -3.41 -5.76
CA MET A 217 -24.87 -3.01 -4.80
C MET A 217 -24.83 -1.49 -4.55
N ASN A 218 -23.66 -0.96 -4.26
CA ASN A 218 -23.46 0.47 -4.05
C ASN A 218 -23.78 1.29 -5.32
N ALA A 219 -23.36 0.82 -6.50
CA ALA A 219 -23.67 1.49 -7.77
C ALA A 219 -25.17 1.50 -8.08
N GLN A 220 -25.88 0.42 -7.80
CA GLN A 220 -27.34 0.35 -7.97
C GLN A 220 -28.07 1.29 -7.00
N THR A 221 -27.61 1.38 -5.74
CA THR A 221 -28.14 2.32 -4.76
C THR A 221 -27.94 3.77 -5.21
N ALA A 222 -26.74 4.13 -5.68
CA ALA A 222 -26.46 5.45 -6.22
C ALA A 222 -27.32 5.77 -7.46
N ARG A 223 -27.50 4.79 -8.36
CA ARG A 223 -28.37 4.92 -9.53
C ARG A 223 -29.83 5.13 -9.13
N ALA A 224 -30.36 4.34 -8.21
CA ALA A 224 -31.73 4.48 -7.72
C ALA A 224 -31.96 5.83 -7.04
N TRP A 225 -30.99 6.31 -6.25
CA TRP A 225 -31.02 7.64 -5.65
C TRP A 225 -31.04 8.75 -6.71
N PHE A 226 -30.17 8.67 -7.71
CA PHE A 226 -30.09 9.65 -8.81
C PHE A 226 -31.40 9.74 -9.60
N LEU A 227 -32.01 8.59 -9.93
CA LEU A 227 -33.25 8.50 -10.69
C LEU A 227 -34.51 8.97 -9.94
N GLN A 228 -34.40 9.33 -8.65
CA GLN A 228 -35.51 10.02 -7.95
C GLN A 228 -35.69 11.45 -8.45
N SER A 229 -34.68 12.06 -9.05
CA SER A 229 -34.68 13.46 -9.50
C SER A 229 -34.31 13.64 -10.97
N ALA A 230 -33.93 12.58 -11.69
CA ALA A 230 -33.44 12.63 -13.06
C ALA A 230 -33.97 11.45 -13.90
N SER A 231 -33.90 11.57 -15.23
CA SER A 231 -34.29 10.48 -16.14
C SER A 231 -33.15 9.49 -16.43
N GLU A 232 -33.47 8.34 -17.02
CA GLU A 232 -32.48 7.34 -17.48
C GLU A 232 -31.46 7.94 -18.46
N GLU A 233 -31.88 8.82 -19.36
CA GLU A 233 -31.03 9.48 -20.34
C GLU A 233 -29.97 10.38 -19.66
N ALA A 234 -30.29 10.91 -18.48
CA ALA A 234 -29.37 11.72 -17.69
C ALA A 234 -28.17 10.93 -17.16
N LEU A 235 -28.26 9.61 -17.03
CA LEU A 235 -27.16 8.75 -16.57
C LEU A 235 -25.88 8.95 -17.40
N ALA A 236 -25.99 9.19 -18.69
CA ALA A 236 -24.85 9.44 -19.57
C ALA A 236 -24.00 10.67 -19.18
N ARG A 237 -24.55 11.59 -18.37
CA ARG A 237 -23.84 12.78 -17.87
C ARG A 237 -23.28 12.60 -16.46
N HIS A 238 -23.74 11.59 -15.73
CA HIS A 238 -23.47 11.45 -14.31
C HIS A 238 -22.81 10.13 -13.92
N PHE A 239 -22.75 9.14 -14.82
CA PHE A 239 -22.11 7.86 -14.55
C PHE A 239 -21.05 7.54 -15.59
N VAL A 240 -19.87 7.21 -15.11
CA VAL A 240 -18.76 6.67 -15.88
C VAL A 240 -18.27 5.36 -15.27
N ALA A 241 -17.65 4.51 -16.06
CA ALA A 241 -17.17 3.21 -15.60
C ALA A 241 -15.67 3.03 -15.84
N VAL A 242 -15.00 2.42 -14.87
CA VAL A 242 -13.65 1.89 -15.05
C VAL A 242 -13.75 0.37 -15.03
N SER A 243 -13.70 -0.26 -16.20
CA SER A 243 -13.99 -1.69 -16.34
C SER A 243 -13.47 -2.25 -17.66
N THR A 244 -13.53 -3.59 -17.79
CA THR A 244 -13.26 -4.31 -19.04
C THR A 244 -14.53 -4.92 -19.66
N ASN A 245 -15.70 -4.81 -19.00
CA ASN A 245 -16.94 -5.49 -19.38
C ASN A 245 -17.96 -4.53 -19.99
N THR A 246 -17.84 -4.29 -21.30
CA THR A 246 -18.72 -3.37 -22.04
C THR A 246 -20.20 -3.76 -21.99
N GLU A 247 -20.53 -5.06 -22.04
CA GLU A 247 -21.93 -5.50 -22.05
C GLU A 247 -22.62 -5.27 -20.71
N ALA A 248 -21.95 -5.56 -19.60
CA ALA A 248 -22.50 -5.29 -18.27
C ALA A 248 -22.68 -3.78 -18.02
N ILE A 249 -21.80 -2.94 -18.55
CA ILE A 249 -21.89 -1.48 -18.47
C ILE A 249 -23.11 -0.96 -19.21
N LYS A 250 -23.36 -1.44 -20.44
CA LYS A 250 -24.56 -1.10 -21.21
C LYS A 250 -25.85 -1.50 -20.48
N GLN A 251 -25.87 -2.72 -19.90
CA GLN A 251 -27.04 -3.20 -19.14
C GLN A 251 -27.31 -2.34 -17.89
N PHE A 252 -26.28 -1.77 -17.29
CA PHE A 252 -26.41 -0.84 -16.16
C PHE A 252 -26.97 0.52 -16.60
N GLY A 253 -26.82 0.90 -17.86
CA GLY A 253 -27.25 2.19 -18.42
C GLY A 253 -26.12 3.21 -18.58
N ILE A 254 -24.86 2.80 -18.45
CA ILE A 254 -23.70 3.67 -18.71
C ILE A 254 -23.35 3.60 -20.20
N ASP A 255 -23.16 4.77 -20.82
CA ASP A 255 -22.70 4.86 -22.20
C ASP A 255 -21.28 4.24 -22.33
N PRO A 256 -21.05 3.29 -23.24
CA PRO A 256 -19.72 2.75 -23.48
C PRO A 256 -18.65 3.79 -23.84
N ALA A 257 -19.03 4.95 -24.39
CA ALA A 257 -18.10 6.06 -24.59
C ALA A 257 -17.52 6.60 -23.27
N ASN A 258 -18.24 6.42 -22.16
CA ASN A 258 -17.85 6.81 -20.80
C ASN A 258 -17.17 5.66 -20.03
N MET A 259 -16.74 4.60 -20.71
CA MET A 259 -15.98 3.50 -20.13
C MET A 259 -14.47 3.75 -20.31
N PHE A 260 -13.71 3.64 -19.23
CA PHE A 260 -12.26 3.70 -19.22
C PHE A 260 -11.70 2.29 -18.97
N PRO A 261 -11.13 1.62 -19.99
CA PRO A 261 -10.65 0.26 -19.85
C PRO A 261 -9.28 0.20 -19.18
N PHE A 262 -8.96 -0.97 -18.63
CA PHE A 262 -7.63 -1.38 -18.23
C PHE A 262 -7.48 -2.90 -18.50
N TRP A 263 -6.37 -3.52 -18.15
CA TRP A 263 -6.02 -4.84 -18.66
C TRP A 263 -6.00 -5.91 -17.57
N ASP A 264 -6.07 -7.17 -17.96
CA ASP A 264 -6.02 -8.31 -17.05
C ASP A 264 -4.65 -8.53 -16.40
N TRP A 265 -3.57 -8.04 -17.03
CA TRP A 265 -2.21 -8.02 -16.48
C TRP A 265 -2.00 -6.92 -15.41
N VAL A 266 -3.02 -6.15 -15.07
CA VAL A 266 -3.03 -5.21 -13.94
C VAL A 266 -3.70 -5.85 -12.73
N GLY A 267 -2.93 -6.15 -11.70
CA GLY A 267 -3.45 -6.56 -10.39
C GLY A 267 -4.16 -5.39 -9.68
N GLY A 268 -5.23 -5.66 -8.92
CA GLY A 268 -6.02 -4.61 -8.23
C GLY A 268 -5.16 -3.69 -7.37
N ARG A 269 -4.31 -4.23 -6.49
CA ARG A 269 -3.44 -3.46 -5.59
C ARG A 269 -2.30 -2.71 -6.27
N TYR A 270 -2.08 -2.95 -7.57
CA TYR A 270 -1.10 -2.28 -8.43
C TYR A 270 -1.76 -1.37 -9.48
N SER A 271 -3.07 -1.09 -9.36
CA SER A 271 -3.86 -0.53 -10.45
C SER A 271 -3.99 1.00 -10.44
N VAL A 272 -3.54 1.70 -9.42
CA VAL A 272 -3.71 3.17 -9.29
C VAL A 272 -3.10 3.96 -10.46
N TRP A 273 -2.16 3.38 -11.15
CA TRP A 273 -1.48 3.93 -12.34
C TRP A 273 -2.31 3.84 -13.63
N SER A 274 -3.34 2.99 -13.66
CA SER A 274 -4.25 2.75 -14.79
C SER A 274 -5.43 3.72 -14.78
N ALA A 275 -6.48 3.41 -15.56
CA ALA A 275 -7.76 4.10 -15.49
C ALA A 275 -8.40 4.11 -14.09
N ILE A 276 -8.03 3.18 -13.20
CA ILE A 276 -8.39 3.21 -11.78
C ILE A 276 -7.94 4.50 -11.10
N GLY A 277 -6.90 5.17 -11.61
CA GLY A 277 -6.47 6.50 -11.16
C GLY A 277 -7.31 7.67 -11.67
N LEU A 278 -8.41 7.44 -12.39
CA LEU A 278 -9.29 8.51 -12.87
C LEU A 278 -9.73 9.49 -11.77
N PRO A 279 -10.15 9.05 -10.56
CA PRO A 279 -10.47 9.98 -9.47
C PRO A 279 -9.26 10.82 -9.03
N VAL A 280 -8.04 10.30 -9.12
CA VAL A 280 -6.82 11.07 -8.85
C VAL A 280 -6.63 12.15 -9.91
N ALA A 281 -6.69 11.79 -11.19
CA ALA A 281 -6.57 12.74 -12.30
C ALA A 281 -7.62 13.86 -12.20
N LEU A 282 -8.87 13.53 -11.86
CA LEU A 282 -9.94 14.50 -11.65
C LEU A 282 -9.64 15.43 -10.45
N ALA A 283 -9.16 14.88 -9.35
CA ALA A 283 -8.83 15.66 -8.16
C ALA A 283 -7.69 16.65 -8.41
N VAL A 284 -6.54 16.18 -8.89
CA VAL A 284 -5.33 17.00 -8.97
C VAL A 284 -5.06 17.59 -10.35
N GLY A 285 -5.68 17.06 -11.42
CA GLY A 285 -5.44 17.40 -12.81
C GLY A 285 -4.46 16.44 -13.49
N PHE A 286 -4.64 16.28 -14.81
CA PHE A 286 -3.85 15.30 -15.56
C PHE A 286 -2.34 15.61 -15.57
N GLY A 287 -1.95 16.89 -15.50
CA GLY A 287 -0.54 17.27 -15.39
C GLY A 287 0.12 16.66 -14.15
N TYR A 288 -0.46 16.87 -12.97
CA TYR A 288 0.02 16.29 -11.71
C TYR A 288 -0.12 14.77 -11.66
N PHE A 289 -1.16 14.21 -12.30
CA PHE A 289 -1.25 12.76 -12.46
C PHE A 289 -0.11 12.21 -13.33
N SER A 290 0.28 12.92 -14.37
CA SER A 290 1.45 12.55 -15.19
C SER A 290 2.76 12.65 -14.39
N ASP A 291 2.92 13.68 -13.55
CA ASP A 291 4.09 13.81 -12.66
C ASP A 291 4.15 12.64 -11.65
N PHE A 292 2.98 12.21 -11.15
CA PHE A 292 2.86 11.03 -10.28
C PHE A 292 3.32 9.74 -10.98
N LEU A 293 2.91 9.54 -12.23
CA LEU A 293 3.38 8.42 -13.05
C LEU A 293 4.89 8.52 -13.31
N ALA A 294 5.39 9.71 -13.63
CA ALA A 294 6.79 9.94 -13.95
C ALA A 294 7.73 9.66 -12.77
N GLY A 295 7.37 10.11 -11.56
CA GLY A 295 8.17 9.82 -10.36
C GLY A 295 8.24 8.32 -10.04
N ALA A 296 7.15 7.59 -10.24
CA ALA A 296 7.16 6.14 -10.11
C ALA A 296 8.01 5.46 -11.18
N HIS A 297 7.95 5.96 -12.43
CA HIS A 297 8.80 5.46 -13.51
C HIS A 297 10.30 5.71 -13.25
N GLU A 298 10.66 6.84 -12.68
CA GLU A 298 12.05 7.12 -12.29
C GLU A 298 12.57 6.05 -11.31
N LEU A 299 11.74 5.65 -10.35
CA LEU A 299 12.10 4.57 -9.43
C LEU A 299 12.12 3.19 -10.13
N ASP A 300 11.25 2.94 -11.12
CA ASP A 300 11.33 1.73 -11.95
C ASP A 300 12.68 1.61 -12.65
N GLU A 301 13.17 2.70 -13.25
CA GLU A 301 14.47 2.69 -13.93
C GLU A 301 15.62 2.49 -12.94
N HIS A 302 15.56 3.09 -11.74
CA HIS A 302 16.51 2.81 -10.68
C HIS A 302 16.46 1.33 -10.27
N PHE A 303 15.26 0.77 -10.02
CA PHE A 303 15.09 -0.63 -9.67
C PHE A 303 15.65 -1.58 -10.72
N ARG A 304 15.45 -1.24 -12.01
CA ARG A 304 15.89 -2.04 -13.15
C ARG A 304 17.40 -2.03 -13.36
N SER A 305 18.07 -0.88 -13.13
CA SER A 305 19.44 -0.64 -13.56
C SER A 305 20.48 -0.62 -12.44
N ALA A 306 20.09 -0.25 -11.22
CA ALA A 306 21.03 -0.18 -10.11
C ALA A 306 21.46 -1.58 -9.65
N PRO A 307 22.74 -1.77 -9.26
CA PRO A 307 23.21 -3.01 -8.65
C PRO A 307 22.43 -3.27 -7.35
N LEU A 308 22.28 -4.54 -6.96
CA LEU A 308 21.45 -4.92 -5.79
C LEU A 308 21.89 -4.23 -4.50
N GLU A 309 23.19 -3.96 -4.37
CA GLU A 309 23.84 -3.33 -3.23
C GLU A 309 23.51 -1.83 -3.07
N GLU A 310 23.03 -1.18 -4.15
CA GLU A 310 22.69 0.24 -4.20
C GLU A 310 21.22 0.49 -4.51
N ASN A 311 20.45 -0.57 -4.74
CA ASN A 311 19.08 -0.56 -5.21
C ASN A 311 18.10 -0.35 -4.05
N LEU A 312 17.47 0.82 -3.94
CA LEU A 312 16.62 1.19 -2.81
C LEU A 312 15.53 0.16 -2.48
N PRO A 313 14.69 -0.25 -3.45
CA PRO A 313 13.67 -1.28 -3.20
C PRO A 313 14.27 -2.61 -2.71
N THR A 314 15.40 -3.00 -3.29
CA THR A 314 16.09 -4.24 -2.91
C THR A 314 16.64 -4.13 -1.49
N LEU A 315 17.31 -3.04 -1.14
CA LEU A 315 17.83 -2.81 0.20
C LEU A 315 16.73 -2.83 1.26
N LEU A 316 15.63 -2.12 1.02
CA LEU A 316 14.47 -2.12 1.93
C LEU A 316 13.84 -3.52 2.07
N ALA A 317 13.78 -4.27 0.97
CA ALA A 317 13.29 -5.65 0.96
C ALA A 317 14.18 -6.59 1.76
N LEU A 318 15.52 -6.50 1.56
CA LEU A 318 16.51 -7.33 2.23
C LEU A 318 16.55 -7.07 3.74
N VAL A 319 16.51 -5.81 4.15
CA VAL A 319 16.44 -5.43 5.57
C VAL A 319 15.15 -5.95 6.22
N GLY A 320 14.01 -5.78 5.56
CA GLY A 320 12.73 -6.31 6.04
C GLY A 320 12.72 -7.84 6.11
N PHE A 321 13.31 -8.51 5.12
CA PHE A 321 13.47 -9.95 5.10
C PHE A 321 14.39 -10.44 6.24
N TRP A 322 15.52 -9.75 6.48
CA TRP A 322 16.43 -10.02 7.59
C TRP A 322 15.71 -9.95 8.94
N ASN A 323 15.00 -8.87 9.20
CA ASN A 323 14.24 -8.69 10.43
C ASN A 323 13.18 -9.79 10.62
N ARG A 324 12.49 -10.19 9.52
CA ARG A 324 11.44 -11.21 9.56
C ARG A 324 11.97 -12.62 9.78
N GLN A 325 13.05 -13.01 9.05
CA GLN A 325 13.52 -14.39 9.04
C GLN A 325 14.50 -14.71 10.17
N PHE A 326 15.31 -13.74 10.59
CA PHE A 326 16.44 -14.00 11.46
C PHE A 326 16.36 -13.27 12.81
N LEU A 327 15.52 -12.25 12.92
CA LEU A 327 15.36 -11.47 14.15
C LEU A 327 13.95 -11.56 14.76
N ASP A 328 13.15 -12.52 14.31
CA ASP A 328 11.82 -12.87 14.84
C ASP A 328 10.84 -11.70 14.92
N CYS A 329 10.83 -10.82 13.89
CA CYS A 329 9.92 -9.69 13.82
C CYS A 329 8.64 -10.05 13.06
N PRO A 330 7.50 -10.33 13.73
CA PRO A 330 6.28 -10.82 13.08
C PRO A 330 5.45 -9.74 12.41
N SER A 331 5.73 -8.48 12.69
CA SER A 331 5.01 -7.33 12.14
C SER A 331 5.96 -6.18 11.83
N VAL A 332 5.48 -5.23 11.00
CA VAL A 332 6.15 -3.97 10.67
C VAL A 332 5.16 -2.83 10.84
N SER A 333 5.55 -1.77 11.54
CA SER A 333 4.74 -0.56 11.66
C SER A 333 5.21 0.51 10.69
N ILE A 334 4.26 1.13 9.99
CA ILE A 334 4.51 2.23 9.05
C ILE A 334 4.06 3.53 9.70
N ALA A 335 4.97 4.45 9.92
CA ALA A 335 4.70 5.70 10.61
C ALA A 335 5.00 6.92 9.72
N PRO A 336 4.05 7.35 8.87
CA PRO A 336 4.20 8.60 8.16
C PRO A 336 4.13 9.78 9.14
N TYR A 337 5.20 10.57 9.26
CA TYR A 337 5.20 11.88 9.90
C TYR A 337 4.77 12.94 8.87
N HIS A 338 3.59 12.70 8.31
CA HIS A 338 2.89 13.57 7.37
C HIS A 338 1.39 13.22 7.37
N GLN A 339 0.54 14.15 7.82
CA GLN A 339 -0.90 13.88 8.00
C GLN A 339 -1.60 13.42 6.70
N ASP A 340 -1.17 13.94 5.56
CA ASP A 340 -1.78 13.60 4.27
C ASP A 340 -1.48 12.16 3.83
N LEU A 341 -0.49 11.50 4.44
CA LEU A 341 -0.20 10.07 4.25
C LEU A 341 -0.96 9.14 5.21
N ASN A 342 -2.01 9.62 5.87
CA ASN A 342 -2.75 8.84 6.87
C ASN A 342 -3.36 7.52 6.34
N ARG A 343 -3.61 7.41 5.04
CA ARG A 343 -4.11 6.19 4.40
C ARG A 343 -3.00 5.33 3.80
N PHE A 344 -1.74 5.77 3.85
CA PHE A 344 -0.62 5.02 3.30
C PHE A 344 -0.39 3.66 4.01
N PRO A 345 -0.44 3.56 5.35
CA PRO A 345 -0.36 2.25 6.01
C PRO A 345 -1.47 1.28 5.56
N ALA A 346 -2.70 1.74 5.42
CA ALA A 346 -3.82 0.92 4.96
C ALA A 346 -3.66 0.47 3.49
N TYR A 347 -3.09 1.31 2.62
CA TYR A 347 -2.73 0.92 1.27
C TYR A 347 -1.67 -0.19 1.26
N LEU A 348 -0.62 -0.05 2.08
CA LEU A 348 0.45 -1.05 2.20
C LEU A 348 -0.04 -2.38 2.81
N GLN A 349 -1.09 -2.36 3.63
CA GLN A 349 -1.71 -3.61 4.12
C GLN A 349 -2.15 -4.48 2.95
N GLN A 350 -2.87 -3.92 1.99
CA GLN A 350 -3.27 -4.68 0.80
C GLN A 350 -2.05 -5.01 -0.06
N LEU A 351 -1.20 -4.02 -0.34
CA LEU A 351 -0.05 -4.20 -1.22
C LEU A 351 0.85 -5.34 -0.76
N ASP A 352 1.20 -5.41 0.50
CA ASP A 352 2.19 -6.37 1.01
C ASP A 352 1.53 -7.69 1.46
N MET A 353 0.48 -7.62 2.31
CA MET A 353 -0.12 -8.82 2.90
C MET A 353 -0.92 -9.65 1.90
N GLU A 354 -1.62 -9.03 0.95
CA GLU A 354 -2.31 -9.77 -0.12
C GLU A 354 -1.32 -10.35 -1.13
N SER A 355 -0.18 -9.69 -1.36
CA SER A 355 0.87 -10.19 -2.25
C SER A 355 1.65 -11.34 -1.65
N ASN A 356 2.16 -11.20 -0.43
CA ASN A 356 3.15 -12.09 0.16
C ASN A 356 2.64 -12.88 1.37
N GLY A 357 1.41 -12.67 1.82
CA GLY A 357 0.74 -13.47 2.84
C GLY A 357 0.36 -14.85 2.32
N LYS A 358 1.33 -15.63 1.89
CA LYS A 358 1.16 -16.92 1.20
C LYS A 358 1.82 -18.05 1.98
N ARG A 359 1.21 -19.24 1.90
CA ARG A 359 1.72 -20.48 2.53
C ARG A 359 2.25 -21.51 1.53
N VAL A 360 2.21 -21.19 0.24
CA VAL A 360 2.58 -22.09 -0.86
C VAL A 360 3.50 -21.34 -1.81
N THR A 361 4.57 -22.02 -2.23
CA THR A 361 5.51 -21.51 -3.23
C THR A 361 4.86 -21.43 -4.61
N ARG A 362 5.48 -20.73 -5.53
CA ARG A 362 5.09 -20.71 -6.95
C ARG A 362 5.06 -22.09 -7.60
N ASP A 363 5.82 -23.03 -7.05
CA ASP A 363 5.92 -24.40 -7.55
C ASP A 363 4.90 -25.36 -6.92
N GLY A 364 4.02 -24.85 -6.03
CA GLY A 364 2.95 -25.61 -5.38
C GLY A 364 3.37 -26.34 -4.10
N GLU A 365 4.55 -26.08 -3.58
CA GLU A 365 5.06 -26.68 -2.33
C GLU A 365 4.74 -25.79 -1.12
N ALA A 366 4.58 -26.38 0.07
CA ALA A 366 4.46 -25.60 1.28
C ALA A 366 5.74 -24.79 1.51
N VAL A 367 5.60 -23.51 1.91
CA VAL A 367 6.76 -22.72 2.33
C VAL A 367 7.33 -23.29 3.63
N ASP A 368 8.64 -23.22 3.79
CA ASP A 368 9.40 -23.76 4.92
C ASP A 368 9.80 -22.71 5.96
N THR A 369 9.39 -21.45 5.73
CA THR A 369 9.64 -20.32 6.63
C THR A 369 8.42 -19.42 6.72
N PRO A 370 8.29 -18.57 7.78
CA PRO A 370 7.29 -17.51 7.80
C PRO A 370 7.49 -16.55 6.62
N THR A 371 6.40 -16.13 5.98
CA THR A 371 6.42 -15.15 4.89
C THR A 371 6.10 -13.73 5.40
N CYS A 372 5.29 -12.97 4.68
CA CYS A 372 4.95 -11.59 4.94
C CYS A 372 4.68 -11.30 6.43
N PRO A 373 5.30 -10.26 7.02
CA PRO A 373 4.89 -9.75 8.33
C PRO A 373 3.53 -9.07 8.25
N ALA A 374 2.85 -8.94 9.40
CA ALA A 374 1.66 -8.10 9.48
C ALA A 374 2.07 -6.62 9.33
N ILE A 375 1.40 -5.90 8.41
CA ILE A 375 1.62 -4.48 8.17
C ILE A 375 0.53 -3.67 8.89
N TRP A 376 0.93 -2.67 9.66
CA TRP A 376 0.03 -1.77 10.37
C TRP A 376 0.71 -0.43 10.62
N GLY A 377 -0.03 0.56 11.09
CA GLY A 377 0.58 1.84 11.42
C GLY A 377 -0.42 2.99 11.44
N GLU A 378 0.07 4.14 11.87
CA GLU A 378 -0.66 5.39 12.02
C GLU A 378 0.31 6.56 11.82
N CYS A 379 -0.20 7.72 11.46
CA CYS A 379 0.63 8.92 11.35
C CYS A 379 1.26 9.31 12.70
N GLY A 380 2.54 9.68 12.68
CA GLY A 380 3.11 10.49 13.74
C GLY A 380 2.52 11.92 13.68
N THR A 381 2.23 12.52 14.83
CA THR A 381 2.54 12.09 16.21
C THR A 381 1.40 11.24 16.85
N ASN A 382 0.25 11.07 16.19
CA ASN A 382 -0.91 10.36 16.75
C ASN A 382 -0.55 8.95 17.22
N GLY A 383 0.17 8.17 16.38
CA GLY A 383 0.63 6.83 16.73
C GLY A 383 1.45 6.76 18.02
N GLN A 384 2.23 7.82 18.34
CA GLN A 384 3.00 7.90 19.60
C GLN A 384 2.10 7.83 20.82
N HIS A 385 0.90 8.41 20.73
CA HIS A 385 -0.09 8.43 21.82
C HIS A 385 -1.05 7.25 21.80
N ALA A 386 -0.94 6.36 20.80
CA ALA A 386 -1.81 5.20 20.64
C ALA A 386 -1.11 3.87 21.01
N TYR A 387 0.08 3.61 20.50
CA TYR A 387 0.69 2.27 20.60
C TYR A 387 2.23 2.26 20.78
N PHE A 388 2.91 3.40 20.88
CA PHE A 388 4.37 3.43 21.06
C PHE A 388 4.82 2.82 22.39
N GLN A 389 3.95 2.73 23.39
CA GLN A 389 4.21 1.94 24.59
C GLN A 389 4.59 0.50 24.24
N LEU A 390 3.84 -0.15 23.33
CA LEU A 390 4.15 -1.49 22.85
C LEU A 390 5.48 -1.53 22.10
N LEU A 391 5.73 -0.55 21.23
CA LEU A 391 6.93 -0.51 20.40
C LEU A 391 8.20 -0.30 21.23
N HIS A 392 8.16 0.49 22.29
CA HIS A 392 9.32 0.73 23.16
C HIS A 392 9.55 -0.36 24.20
N GLN A 393 8.50 -0.87 24.86
CA GLN A 393 8.61 -1.76 26.02
C GLN A 393 7.86 -3.08 25.85
N GLY A 394 7.25 -3.36 24.70
CA GLY A 394 6.61 -4.63 24.43
C GLY A 394 7.63 -5.77 24.30
N THR A 395 7.13 -7.01 24.47
CA THR A 395 7.94 -8.23 24.39
C THR A 395 8.37 -8.56 22.97
N ASP A 396 7.51 -8.27 21.99
CA ASP A 396 7.82 -8.46 20.57
C ASP A 396 8.55 -7.26 19.99
N VAL A 397 9.48 -7.51 19.07
CA VAL A 397 10.18 -6.47 18.33
C VAL A 397 9.43 -6.20 17.03
N THR A 398 8.96 -4.97 16.87
CA THR A 398 8.32 -4.51 15.64
C THR A 398 9.20 -3.46 14.97
N PRO A 399 9.85 -3.76 13.84
CA PRO A 399 10.53 -2.76 13.03
C PRO A 399 9.58 -1.67 12.58
N MET A 400 10.11 -0.45 12.43
CA MET A 400 9.31 0.68 11.98
C MET A 400 9.92 1.36 10.76
N ASP A 401 9.05 1.73 9.79
CA ASP A 401 9.40 2.64 8.71
C ASP A 401 8.88 4.04 9.04
N PHE A 402 9.78 4.95 9.37
CA PHE A 402 9.49 6.37 9.52
C PHE A 402 9.51 7.04 8.15
N ILE A 403 8.47 7.80 7.80
CA ILE A 403 8.39 8.50 6.51
C ILE A 403 8.13 9.97 6.77
N ALA A 404 8.97 10.87 6.24
CA ALA A 404 8.80 12.30 6.44
C ALA A 404 9.19 13.13 5.21
N ALA A 405 8.54 14.28 5.03
CA ALA A 405 8.97 15.32 4.10
C ALA A 405 9.81 16.36 4.85
N LEU A 406 10.93 16.79 4.26
CA LEU A 406 11.82 17.79 4.88
C LEU A 406 11.22 19.19 4.86
N ARG A 407 10.34 19.49 3.89
CA ARG A 407 9.65 20.76 3.76
C ARG A 407 8.13 20.54 3.66
N PRO A 408 7.34 21.34 4.41
CA PRO A 408 5.89 21.27 4.37
C PRO A 408 5.31 21.92 3.11
N ALA A 409 4.03 21.66 2.84
CA ALA A 409 3.22 22.37 1.85
C ALA A 409 2.42 23.55 2.47
N HIS A 410 2.67 23.89 3.72
CA HIS A 410 2.01 24.96 4.47
C HIS A 410 3.04 25.92 5.10
N GLU A 411 2.59 27.05 5.61
CA GLU A 411 3.44 28.11 6.22
C GLU A 411 3.52 28.04 7.76
N MET A 412 3.20 26.89 8.36
CA MET A 412 3.25 26.70 9.82
C MET A 412 4.59 26.06 10.24
N ASP A 413 5.66 26.83 10.20
CA ASP A 413 7.03 26.33 10.38
C ASP A 413 7.28 25.67 11.75
N ASN A 414 6.72 26.24 12.83
CA ASN A 414 6.87 25.67 14.18
C ASN A 414 6.26 24.27 14.29
N HIS A 415 5.12 24.01 13.62
CA HIS A 415 4.50 22.69 13.58
C HIS A 415 5.38 21.68 12.84
N HIS A 416 5.96 22.11 11.73
CA HIS A 416 6.81 21.23 10.92
C HIS A 416 8.12 20.89 11.65
N THR A 417 8.76 21.86 12.28
CA THR A 417 9.95 21.65 13.10
C THR A 417 9.67 20.67 14.24
N ALA A 418 8.54 20.85 14.96
CA ALA A 418 8.13 19.93 16.01
C ALA A 418 7.85 18.52 15.49
N LEU A 419 7.23 18.40 14.31
CA LEU A 419 6.94 17.11 13.67
C LEU A 419 8.22 16.33 13.34
N LEU A 420 9.19 16.99 12.68
CA LEU A 420 10.48 16.37 12.35
C LEU A 420 11.28 16.03 13.61
N ALA A 421 11.30 16.91 14.61
CA ALA A 421 11.95 16.65 15.89
C ALA A 421 11.38 15.39 16.55
N ASN A 422 10.06 15.21 16.56
CA ASN A 422 9.42 14.01 17.08
C ASN A 422 9.80 12.77 16.25
N CYS A 423 9.77 12.85 14.93
CA CYS A 423 10.16 11.74 14.05
C CYS A 423 11.58 11.24 14.38
N PHE A 424 12.53 12.15 14.40
CA PHE A 424 13.94 11.81 14.63
C PHE A 424 14.21 11.36 16.07
N ALA A 425 13.56 11.98 17.05
CA ALA A 425 13.67 11.60 18.45
C ALA A 425 13.15 10.19 18.71
N GLN A 426 12.03 9.79 18.08
CA GLN A 426 11.51 8.43 18.23
C GLN A 426 12.44 7.39 17.61
N SER A 427 12.97 7.65 16.43
CA SER A 427 13.92 6.73 15.79
C SER A 427 15.24 6.63 16.57
N GLU A 428 15.69 7.69 17.22
CA GLU A 428 16.84 7.67 18.14
C GLU A 428 16.52 6.89 19.43
N ALA A 429 15.36 7.13 20.04
CA ALA A 429 14.94 6.44 21.25
C ALA A 429 14.81 4.93 21.03
N PHE A 430 14.40 4.49 19.83
CA PHE A 430 14.29 3.09 19.46
C PHE A 430 15.63 2.36 19.52
N ILE A 431 16.71 2.97 19.05
CA ILE A 431 18.04 2.34 19.12
C ILE A 431 18.67 2.47 20.51
N LYS A 432 18.54 3.63 21.16
CA LYS A 432 19.21 3.91 22.42
C LYS A 432 18.59 3.20 23.60
N GLY A 433 17.25 3.25 23.70
CA GLY A 433 16.55 2.87 24.91
C GLY A 433 17.01 3.70 26.11
N LYS A 434 16.83 3.16 27.32
CA LYS A 434 17.32 3.69 28.60
C LYS A 434 17.60 2.55 29.54
N THR A 435 18.85 2.35 29.90
CA THR A 435 19.27 1.22 30.76
C THR A 435 18.77 1.40 32.20
N ALA A 436 18.73 0.31 32.96
CA ALA A 436 18.35 0.37 34.37
C ALA A 436 19.26 1.30 35.18
N ASP A 437 20.56 1.35 34.88
CA ASP A 437 21.51 2.22 35.58
C ASP A 437 21.29 3.71 35.25
N GLU A 438 21.02 4.02 33.96
CA GLU A 438 20.62 5.38 33.56
C GLU A 438 19.32 5.82 34.23
N VAL A 439 18.34 4.90 34.38
CA VAL A 439 17.09 5.18 35.08
C VAL A 439 17.33 5.43 36.57
N ARG A 440 18.14 4.57 37.25
CA ARG A 440 18.49 4.76 38.64
C ARG A 440 19.13 6.10 38.88
N ALA A 441 20.13 6.45 38.07
CA ALA A 441 20.82 7.74 38.16
C ALA A 441 19.86 8.91 38.04
N ASP A 442 18.93 8.86 37.09
CA ASP A 442 17.94 9.93 36.91
C ASP A 442 16.96 10.03 38.07
N LEU A 443 16.45 8.90 38.60
CA LEU A 443 15.53 8.89 39.72
C LEU A 443 16.22 9.40 41.02
N GLN A 444 17.48 9.05 41.24
CA GLN A 444 18.30 9.56 42.33
C GLN A 444 18.54 11.06 42.21
N ALA A 445 18.84 11.53 40.98
CA ALA A 445 19.01 12.97 40.71
C ALA A 445 17.71 13.78 40.95
N GLN A 446 16.55 13.15 40.80
CA GLN A 446 15.24 13.71 41.12
C GLN A 446 14.94 13.70 42.64
N GLY A 447 15.82 13.12 43.48
CA GLY A 447 15.68 13.08 44.93
C GLY A 447 14.71 12.04 45.48
N LEU A 448 14.37 10.98 44.70
CA LEU A 448 13.50 9.91 45.16
C LEU A 448 14.18 9.05 46.22
N ALA A 449 13.38 8.51 47.15
CA ALA A 449 13.88 7.56 48.17
C ALA A 449 14.42 6.26 47.51
N PRO A 450 15.46 5.62 48.05
CA PRO A 450 16.07 4.43 47.47
C PRO A 450 15.08 3.29 47.15
N GLU A 451 14.10 3.06 48.02
CA GLU A 451 13.04 2.05 47.80
C GLU A 451 12.18 2.39 46.58
N GLU A 452 11.89 3.65 46.37
CA GLU A 452 11.09 4.10 45.22
C GLU A 452 11.90 4.06 43.91
N VAL A 453 13.20 4.36 44.00
CA VAL A 453 14.13 4.20 42.86
C VAL A 453 14.12 2.75 42.39
N GLU A 454 14.33 1.78 43.31
CA GLU A 454 14.34 0.34 42.89
C GLU A 454 12.97 -0.13 42.41
N ARG A 455 11.88 0.34 42.99
CA ARG A 455 10.52 0.00 42.56
C ARG A 455 10.22 0.53 41.14
N LEU A 456 10.66 1.74 40.80
CA LEU A 456 10.35 2.37 39.52
C LEU A 456 11.32 1.99 38.39
N THR A 457 12.56 1.60 38.71
CA THR A 457 13.60 1.30 37.74
C THR A 457 13.14 0.31 36.64
N PRO A 458 12.58 -0.88 36.96
CA PRO A 458 12.16 -1.82 35.93
C PRO A 458 11.06 -1.26 35.02
N HIS A 459 10.18 -0.41 35.53
CA HIS A 459 9.07 0.19 34.78
C HIS A 459 9.52 1.32 33.84
N LYS A 460 10.62 2.00 34.17
CA LYS A 460 11.17 3.12 33.41
C LYS A 460 12.37 2.74 32.55
N THR A 461 12.76 1.47 32.54
CA THR A 461 13.79 0.93 31.67
C THR A 461 13.22 0.70 30.27
N PHE A 462 13.91 1.16 29.25
CA PHE A 462 13.59 0.95 27.84
C PHE A 462 14.67 0.05 27.25
N PRO A 463 14.32 -1.13 26.72
CA PRO A 463 15.29 -2.06 26.16
C PRO A 463 16.14 -1.45 25.02
N GLY A 464 15.54 -0.54 24.26
CA GLY A 464 16.16 -0.05 23.03
C GLY A 464 16.29 -1.16 21.99
N ASN A 465 17.29 -1.03 21.12
CA ASN A 465 17.63 -2.05 20.11
C ASN A 465 16.45 -2.44 19.20
N ARG A 466 15.54 -1.49 18.93
CA ARG A 466 14.36 -1.62 18.08
C ARG A 466 14.70 -1.15 16.66
N PRO A 467 14.62 -2.03 15.65
CA PRO A 467 15.01 -1.68 14.29
C PRO A 467 14.08 -0.62 13.68
N SER A 468 14.65 0.26 12.88
CA SER A 468 13.85 1.18 12.07
C SER A 468 14.57 1.61 10.79
N ASN A 469 13.78 1.94 9.77
CA ASN A 469 14.22 2.67 8.59
C ASN A 469 13.66 4.08 8.63
N THR A 470 14.32 5.03 7.97
CA THR A 470 13.80 6.38 7.77
C THR A 470 13.81 6.70 6.28
N ILE A 471 12.65 7.02 5.73
CA ILE A 471 12.48 7.41 4.33
C ILE A 471 12.17 8.91 4.32
N LEU A 472 13.04 9.69 3.70
CA LEU A 472 12.87 11.13 3.56
C LEU A 472 12.65 11.51 2.11
N MET A 473 11.87 12.56 1.91
CA MET A 473 11.71 13.25 0.64
C MET A 473 11.80 14.77 0.87
N GLU A 474 12.22 15.54 -0.12
CA GLU A 474 12.30 17.00 0.03
C GLU A 474 10.92 17.60 0.33
N ARG A 475 9.90 17.19 -0.45
CA ARG A 475 8.47 17.55 -0.28
C ARG A 475 7.60 16.38 -0.70
N LEU A 476 6.41 16.28 -0.15
CA LEU A 476 5.37 15.42 -0.69
C LEU A 476 4.78 16.06 -1.96
N THR A 477 5.19 15.56 -3.10
CA THR A 477 4.74 16.00 -4.43
C THR A 477 4.12 14.80 -5.17
N PRO A 478 3.42 15.01 -6.29
CA PRO A 478 2.99 13.89 -7.13
C PRO A 478 4.14 12.94 -7.48
N ALA A 479 5.29 13.46 -7.91
CA ALA A 479 6.43 12.65 -8.29
C ALA A 479 7.01 11.85 -7.11
N THR A 480 7.26 12.48 -5.96
CA THR A 480 7.82 11.78 -4.77
C THR A 480 6.83 10.77 -4.18
N LEU A 481 5.52 11.04 -4.24
CA LEU A 481 4.51 10.05 -3.87
C LEU A 481 4.51 8.85 -4.83
N GLY A 482 4.65 9.11 -6.13
CA GLY A 482 4.79 8.06 -7.14
C GLY A 482 6.00 7.17 -6.87
N ALA A 483 7.15 7.78 -6.62
CA ALA A 483 8.37 7.07 -6.26
C ALA A 483 8.22 6.26 -4.95
N LEU A 484 7.56 6.82 -3.92
CA LEU A 484 7.34 6.16 -2.64
C LEU A 484 6.46 4.90 -2.80
N ILE A 485 5.39 4.97 -3.58
CA ILE A 485 4.54 3.80 -3.85
C ILE A 485 5.34 2.74 -4.63
N ALA A 486 6.04 3.13 -5.69
CA ALA A 486 6.87 2.22 -6.49
C ALA A 486 7.98 1.56 -5.66
N LEU A 487 8.57 2.26 -4.68
CA LEU A 487 9.52 1.71 -3.73
C LEU A 487 8.93 0.49 -2.99
N TYR A 488 7.73 0.62 -2.46
CA TYR A 488 7.07 -0.48 -1.75
C TYR A 488 6.53 -1.57 -2.69
N GLU A 489 6.09 -1.24 -3.91
CA GLU A 489 5.71 -2.25 -4.91
C GLU A 489 6.90 -3.16 -5.24
N HIS A 490 8.07 -2.58 -5.51
CA HIS A 490 9.27 -3.35 -5.82
C HIS A 490 9.86 -4.05 -4.59
N LYS A 491 9.81 -3.43 -3.40
CA LYS A 491 10.15 -4.10 -2.13
C LYS A 491 9.31 -5.38 -1.96
N THR A 492 8.02 -5.29 -2.16
CA THR A 492 7.07 -6.43 -2.05
C THR A 492 7.40 -7.50 -3.09
N PHE A 493 7.69 -7.10 -4.34
CA PHE A 493 8.11 -8.02 -5.39
C PHE A 493 9.41 -8.77 -5.02
N VAL A 494 10.46 -8.07 -4.58
CA VAL A 494 11.74 -8.68 -4.19
C VAL A 494 11.53 -9.68 -3.06
N GLN A 495 10.77 -9.34 -2.03
CA GLN A 495 10.47 -10.25 -0.93
C GLN A 495 9.69 -11.49 -1.40
N GLY A 496 8.73 -11.33 -2.32
CA GLY A 496 8.02 -12.45 -2.93
C GLY A 496 8.95 -13.40 -3.68
N VAL A 497 9.97 -12.86 -4.37
CA VAL A 497 11.01 -13.68 -5.04
C VAL A 497 11.86 -14.42 -4.02
N LEU A 498 12.28 -13.78 -2.94
CA LEU A 498 13.06 -14.42 -1.87
C LEU A 498 12.32 -15.62 -1.27
N TRP A 499 11.04 -15.47 -0.94
CA TRP A 499 10.19 -16.56 -0.44
C TRP A 499 9.71 -17.54 -1.52
N ASN A 500 9.93 -17.25 -2.80
CA ASN A 500 9.37 -17.98 -3.93
C ASN A 500 7.85 -18.09 -3.92
N VAL A 501 7.15 -17.05 -3.51
CA VAL A 501 5.68 -17.00 -3.53
C VAL A 501 5.17 -16.22 -4.75
N ASN A 502 3.91 -16.45 -5.16
CA ASN A 502 3.28 -15.64 -6.19
C ASN A 502 2.68 -14.37 -5.56
N SER A 503 3.33 -13.23 -5.80
CA SER A 503 2.90 -11.94 -5.26
C SER A 503 1.72 -11.31 -6.01
N PHE A 504 1.21 -11.92 -7.07
CA PHE A 504 0.28 -11.28 -8.01
C PHE A 504 -1.10 -11.93 -8.10
N ASP A 505 -1.33 -13.02 -7.39
CA ASP A 505 -2.66 -13.63 -7.18
C ASP A 505 -3.20 -13.34 -5.78
N GLN A 506 -4.45 -13.75 -5.51
CA GLN A 506 -5.14 -13.55 -4.22
C GLN A 506 -6.20 -14.64 -3.91
N TRP A 507 -5.87 -15.89 -4.11
CA TRP A 507 -6.80 -17.03 -3.90
C TRP A 507 -7.41 -17.08 -2.48
N GLY A 508 -6.71 -16.55 -1.47
CA GLY A 508 -7.15 -16.55 -0.07
C GLY A 508 -8.44 -15.80 0.21
N VAL A 509 -8.86 -14.88 -0.68
CA VAL A 509 -10.09 -14.08 -0.49
C VAL A 509 -11.32 -14.71 -1.15
N GLU A 510 -11.20 -15.82 -1.89
CA GLU A 510 -12.30 -16.38 -2.67
C GLU A 510 -13.30 -17.18 -1.81
N LEU A 511 -12.82 -17.94 -0.82
CA LEU A 511 -13.68 -18.80 0.02
C LEU A 511 -14.76 -18.00 0.75
N GLY A 512 -14.38 -16.85 1.34
CA GLY A 512 -15.33 -15.99 2.05
C GLY A 512 -16.47 -15.50 1.17
N LYS A 513 -16.19 -15.13 -0.08
CA LYS A 513 -17.20 -14.67 -1.05
C LYS A 513 -18.20 -15.78 -1.41
N VAL A 514 -17.73 -17.02 -1.56
CA VAL A 514 -18.60 -18.17 -1.85
C VAL A 514 -19.55 -18.44 -0.67
N LEU A 515 -19.04 -18.38 0.55
CA LEU A 515 -19.85 -18.58 1.76
C LEU A 515 -20.83 -17.43 1.99
N ALA A 516 -20.39 -16.18 1.77
CA ALA A 516 -21.25 -15.00 1.92
C ALA A 516 -22.51 -15.06 1.05
N LYS A 517 -22.39 -15.45 -0.23
CA LYS A 517 -23.54 -15.60 -1.13
C LYS A 517 -24.60 -16.60 -0.62
N LYS A 518 -24.16 -17.70 0.01
CA LYS A 518 -25.08 -18.69 0.59
C LYS A 518 -25.79 -18.13 1.81
N ILE A 519 -25.06 -17.48 2.68
CA ILE A 519 -25.64 -16.88 3.91
C ILE A 519 -26.57 -15.72 3.56
N GLU A 520 -26.25 -14.91 2.55
CA GLU A 520 -27.10 -13.83 2.06
C GLU A 520 -28.44 -14.37 1.57
N ALA A 521 -28.47 -15.44 0.77
CA ALA A 521 -29.69 -16.10 0.33
C ALA A 521 -30.51 -16.63 1.51
N GLU A 522 -29.88 -17.22 2.54
CA GLU A 522 -30.55 -17.67 3.76
C GLU A 522 -31.15 -16.52 4.55
N LEU A 523 -30.43 -15.42 4.71
CA LEU A 523 -30.92 -14.21 5.39
C LEU A 523 -32.11 -13.59 4.65
N ALA A 524 -32.11 -13.64 3.31
CA ALA A 524 -33.22 -13.23 2.46
C ALA A 524 -34.43 -14.18 2.51
N GLY A 525 -34.36 -15.29 3.24
CA GLY A 525 -35.47 -16.25 3.41
C GLY A 525 -35.53 -17.37 2.38
N GLU A 526 -34.52 -17.52 1.52
CA GLU A 526 -34.43 -18.62 0.57
C GLU A 526 -34.14 -19.94 1.30
N PRO A 527 -34.84 -21.06 0.98
CA PRO A 527 -34.52 -22.36 1.55
C PRO A 527 -33.12 -22.82 1.13
N GLN A 528 -32.23 -22.99 2.09
CA GLN A 528 -30.88 -23.54 1.86
C GLN A 528 -30.69 -24.81 2.71
N PRO A 529 -29.92 -25.80 2.26
CA PRO A 529 -29.52 -26.91 3.12
C PRO A 529 -28.72 -26.38 4.31
N ALA A 530 -29.13 -26.70 5.53
CA ALA A 530 -28.43 -26.32 6.77
C ALA A 530 -27.08 -27.03 6.88
N ASN A 531 -26.05 -26.48 6.24
CA ASN A 531 -24.70 -27.05 6.17
C ASN A 531 -23.64 -26.18 6.88
N HIS A 532 -24.06 -25.28 7.74
CA HIS A 532 -23.14 -24.45 8.53
C HIS A 532 -22.84 -25.09 9.89
N ASP A 533 -21.72 -24.69 10.48
CA ASP A 533 -21.45 -25.02 11.87
C ASP A 533 -22.50 -24.41 12.82
N SER A 534 -22.55 -24.90 14.08
CA SER A 534 -23.55 -24.47 15.05
C SER A 534 -23.50 -22.98 15.37
N SER A 535 -22.30 -22.36 15.32
CA SER A 535 -22.12 -20.93 15.56
C SER A 535 -22.73 -20.11 14.42
N THR A 536 -22.39 -20.45 13.18
CA THR A 536 -22.91 -19.76 11.98
C THR A 536 -24.44 -19.87 11.90
N ASN A 537 -25.01 -21.08 12.12
CA ASN A 537 -26.47 -21.28 12.18
C ASN A 537 -27.13 -20.44 13.28
N GLY A 538 -26.51 -20.37 14.46
CA GLY A 538 -26.99 -19.55 15.57
C GLY A 538 -26.99 -18.05 15.27
N LEU A 539 -25.95 -17.56 14.58
CA LEU A 539 -25.85 -16.15 14.17
C LEU A 539 -26.89 -15.79 13.11
N ILE A 540 -27.09 -16.64 12.10
CA ILE A 540 -28.15 -16.47 11.08
C ILE A 540 -29.52 -16.41 11.75
N ALA A 541 -29.83 -17.33 12.68
CA ALA A 541 -31.10 -17.36 13.39
C ALA A 541 -31.33 -16.07 14.20
N ARG A 542 -30.30 -15.55 14.87
CA ARG A 542 -30.38 -14.27 15.60
C ARG A 542 -30.64 -13.08 14.67
N ALA A 543 -29.93 -13.03 13.54
CA ALA A 543 -30.13 -11.96 12.56
C ALA A 543 -31.56 -11.95 12.00
N LYS A 544 -32.10 -13.13 11.64
CA LYS A 544 -33.49 -13.28 11.18
C LYS A 544 -34.53 -12.89 12.23
N ALA A 545 -34.24 -13.08 13.49
CA ALA A 545 -35.16 -12.71 14.58
C ALA A 545 -35.15 -11.20 14.89
N ALA A 546 -34.19 -10.45 14.38
CA ALA A 546 -34.05 -9.01 14.57
C ALA A 546 -34.72 -8.19 13.46
N VAL A 547 -35.10 -8.81 12.35
CA VAL A 547 -35.84 -8.23 11.21
C VAL A 547 -37.32 -8.61 11.31
#